data_15d73a95c524b08dca3aaa8f9c277323
#
_entry.id   15d73a95c524b08dca3aaa8f9c277323
#
_cell.length_a   1.000
_cell.length_b   1.000
_cell.length_c   1.000
_cell.angle_alpha   90.00
_cell.angle_beta   90.00
_cell.angle_gamma   90.00
#
_symmetry.space_group_name_H-M   'P 1'
#
loop_
_entity.id
_entity.type
_entity.pdbx_description
1 polymer ?
#
loop_
_entity_poly.entity_id
_entity_poly.type
_entity_poly.pdbx_seq_one_letter_code
_entity_poly.pdbx_strand_id
1 'polypeptide(L)'
;MSNFVKMQNSKATKFAALAAASVMTLAGCVSPVAGPKGNYTTPIGNAPVTANPTPYSASLNCLGTFAAQNQLKRPRIAVGRILDYTGKADLEGGRKVTQGASLMAISAFAKAGVALVERFDTSVSELELKYANNKLIGDQGAKFREIHAGSIPGSDFYLVGGITELNYNIRSVGLDAYAGDTSTEDLKGTFGNKLYVINVGLDLRLVETRSLEVVDVISYQKQIIGREISLG
;
A
#
# COMPACT_ATOMS: atom_id res chain seq x y z
N MET A 1 60.09 19.60 28.82
CA MET A 1 58.98 18.80 29.40
C MET A 1 57.58 19.35 29.14
N SER A 2 57.42 20.60 28.70
CA SER A 2 56.10 21.25 28.49
C SER A 2 55.36 20.82 27.20
N ASN A 3 56.04 20.38 26.15
CA ASN A 3 55.43 20.07 24.86
C ASN A 3 54.83 18.66 24.76
N PHE A 4 55.21 17.75 25.64
CA PHE A 4 54.72 16.37 25.62
C PHE A 4 53.33 16.24 26.24
N VAL A 5 53.04 17.04 27.28
CA VAL A 5 51.73 17.06 27.95
C VAL A 5 50.62 17.67 27.07
N LYS A 6 50.97 18.66 26.22
CA LYS A 6 50.00 19.29 25.29
C LYS A 6 49.55 18.36 24.15
N MET A 7 50.43 17.46 23.71
CA MET A 7 50.09 16.52 22.64
C MET A 7 49.20 15.38 23.11
N GLN A 8 49.31 14.94 24.39
CA GLN A 8 48.50 13.87 24.95
C GLN A 8 47.06 14.32 25.22
N ASN A 9 46.86 15.57 25.66
CA ASN A 9 45.51 16.13 25.86
C ASN A 9 44.75 16.36 24.55
N SER A 10 45.43 16.66 23.43
CA SER A 10 44.80 16.84 22.12
C SER A 10 44.24 15.53 21.52
N LYS A 11 44.89 14.39 21.79
CA LYS A 11 44.41 13.10 21.34
C LYS A 11 43.21 12.61 22.17
N ALA A 12 43.26 12.80 23.48
CA ALA A 12 42.18 12.41 24.39
C ALA A 12 40.89 13.19 24.11
N THR A 13 40.98 14.49 23.82
CA THR A 13 39.79 15.31 23.46
C THR A 13 39.22 14.95 22.10
N LYS A 14 40.04 14.54 21.14
CA LYS A 14 39.55 14.07 19.83
C LYS A 14 38.81 12.70 19.91
N PHE A 15 39.35 11.80 20.74
CA PHE A 15 38.68 10.51 20.99
C PHE A 15 37.36 10.68 21.77
N ALA A 16 37.32 11.58 22.76
CA ALA A 16 36.08 11.88 23.48
C ALA A 16 35.02 12.54 22.60
N ALA A 17 35.39 13.40 21.65
CA ALA A 17 34.48 14.03 20.70
C ALA A 17 33.94 13.02 19.66
N LEU A 18 34.79 12.06 19.22
CA LEU A 18 34.34 11.01 18.29
C LEU A 18 33.37 10.00 18.98
N ALA A 19 33.67 9.66 20.25
CA ALA A 19 32.79 8.80 21.05
C ALA A 19 31.45 9.47 21.37
N ALA A 20 31.41 10.76 21.61
CA ALA A 20 30.19 11.53 21.83
C ALA A 20 29.34 11.64 20.54
N ALA A 21 29.99 11.80 19.38
CA ALA A 21 29.27 11.84 18.08
C ALA A 21 28.65 10.49 17.71
N SER A 22 29.28 9.36 18.02
CA SER A 22 28.74 8.03 17.75
C SER A 22 27.59 7.64 18.69
N VAL A 23 27.50 8.22 19.88
CA VAL A 23 26.35 7.99 20.79
C VAL A 23 25.11 8.77 20.34
N MET A 24 25.27 9.91 19.68
CA MET A 24 24.13 10.70 19.18
C MET A 24 23.44 10.06 17.94
N THR A 25 24.13 9.21 17.19
CA THR A 25 23.54 8.55 16.03
C THR A 25 22.70 7.30 16.39
N LEU A 26 22.79 6.80 17.62
CA LEU A 26 22.02 5.64 18.11
C LEU A 26 20.69 6.02 18.79
N ALA A 27 20.37 7.32 18.93
CA ALA A 27 19.14 7.79 19.55
C ALA A 27 17.90 7.73 18.64
N GLY A 28 18.00 7.09 17.48
CA GLY A 28 16.90 6.92 16.52
C GLY A 28 15.98 5.73 16.76
N CYS A 29 16.20 4.92 17.79
CA CYS A 29 15.28 3.84 18.14
C CYS A 29 14.07 4.44 18.84
N VAL A 30 12.94 4.54 18.15
CA VAL A 30 11.65 4.85 18.76
C VAL A 30 11.33 3.73 19.74
N SER A 31 11.40 4.02 21.04
CA SER A 31 11.01 3.07 22.07
C SER A 31 9.48 2.93 22.06
N PRO A 32 8.92 1.72 21.95
CA PRO A 32 7.47 1.52 22.02
C PRO A 32 6.91 1.66 23.45
N VAL A 33 7.69 2.19 24.39
CA VAL A 33 7.29 2.37 25.77
C VAL A 33 6.59 3.72 25.94
N ALA A 34 5.41 3.68 26.57
CA ALA A 34 4.67 4.90 26.91
C ALA A 34 5.48 5.79 27.86
N GLY A 35 5.49 7.10 27.61
CA GLY A 35 6.10 8.08 28.50
C GLY A 35 5.42 8.16 29.86
N PRO A 36 5.98 8.93 30.84
CA PRO A 36 5.45 9.02 32.21
C PRO A 36 3.99 9.48 32.31
N LYS A 37 3.46 10.09 31.26
CA LYS A 37 2.04 10.52 31.17
C LYS A 37 1.16 9.53 30.39
N GLY A 38 1.64 8.32 30.10
CA GLY A 38 0.92 7.31 29.34
C GLY A 38 0.85 7.56 27.83
N ASN A 39 1.44 8.62 27.33
CA ASN A 39 1.45 8.91 25.90
C ASN A 39 2.64 8.22 25.21
N TYR A 40 2.37 7.56 24.11
CA TYR A 40 3.43 7.07 23.22
C TYR A 40 4.12 8.25 22.54
N THR A 41 5.41 8.08 22.22
CA THR A 41 6.15 9.05 21.38
C THR A 41 5.36 9.27 20.09
N THR A 42 5.08 10.53 19.79
CA THR A 42 4.51 10.91 18.49
C THR A 42 5.41 10.39 17.38
N PRO A 43 4.86 9.76 16.33
CA PRO A 43 5.65 9.36 15.18
C PRO A 43 6.44 10.56 14.66
N ILE A 44 7.69 10.35 14.28
CA ILE A 44 8.51 11.38 13.65
C ILE A 44 7.78 11.82 12.37
N GLY A 45 7.44 13.11 12.33
CA GLY A 45 6.62 13.70 11.28
C GLY A 45 5.14 13.68 11.64
N ASN A 46 4.66 14.81 12.10
CA ASN A 46 3.23 15.15 12.08
C ASN A 46 2.78 15.30 10.61
N ALA A 47 2.99 14.25 9.80
CA ALA A 47 2.54 14.27 8.42
C ALA A 47 1.00 14.42 8.44
N PRO A 48 0.44 15.47 7.82
CA PRO A 48 -0.99 15.60 7.73
C PRO A 48 -1.56 14.40 6.98
N VAL A 49 -2.75 13.97 7.35
CA VAL A 49 -3.50 12.98 6.57
C VAL A 49 -3.72 13.57 5.18
N THR A 50 -3.15 12.95 4.18
CA THR A 50 -3.29 13.39 2.79
C THR A 50 -4.16 12.42 2.02
N ALA A 51 -4.82 12.92 0.96
CA ALA A 51 -5.47 12.03 -0.01
C ALA A 51 -4.43 11.03 -0.54
N ASN A 52 -4.86 9.82 -0.87
CA ASN A 52 -4.00 8.80 -1.48
C ASN A 52 -4.07 8.90 -3.03
N PRO A 53 -3.31 9.81 -3.67
CA PRO A 53 -3.32 9.94 -5.10
C PRO A 53 -2.48 8.82 -5.73
N THR A 54 -2.98 8.27 -6.82
CA THR A 54 -2.21 7.43 -7.72
C THR A 54 -1.72 8.28 -8.90
N PRO A 55 -0.71 7.84 -9.66
CA PRO A 55 -0.29 8.53 -10.89
C PRO A 55 -1.44 8.72 -11.90
N TYR A 56 -2.47 7.91 -11.82
CA TYR A 56 -3.63 7.94 -12.72
C TYR A 56 -4.80 8.80 -12.18
N SER A 57 -4.74 9.29 -10.96
CA SER A 57 -5.86 10.02 -10.33
C SER A 57 -6.28 11.26 -11.13
N ALA A 58 -5.33 12.01 -11.69
CA ALA A 58 -5.61 13.17 -12.51
C ALA A 58 -6.35 12.78 -13.81
N SER A 59 -5.92 11.73 -14.47
CA SER A 59 -6.56 11.21 -15.70
C SER A 59 -7.97 10.70 -15.44
N LEU A 60 -8.19 10.01 -14.31
CA LEU A 60 -9.52 9.53 -13.92
C LEU A 60 -10.48 10.68 -13.63
N ASN A 61 -10.03 11.71 -12.91
CA ASN A 61 -10.83 12.91 -12.66
C ASN A 61 -11.15 13.66 -13.97
N CYS A 62 -10.19 13.75 -14.88
CA CYS A 62 -10.41 14.35 -16.20
C CYS A 62 -11.48 13.59 -17.00
N LEU A 63 -11.41 12.25 -17.00
CA LEU A 63 -12.41 11.39 -17.63
C LEU A 63 -13.81 11.61 -17.03
N GLY A 64 -13.92 11.67 -15.70
CA GLY A 64 -15.17 11.94 -15.01
C GLY A 64 -15.75 13.29 -15.35
N THR A 65 -14.90 14.32 -15.42
CA THR A 65 -15.31 15.68 -15.81
C THR A 65 -15.78 15.72 -17.27
N PHE A 66 -15.04 15.11 -18.17
CA PHE A 66 -15.40 15.01 -19.57
C PHE A 66 -16.76 14.30 -19.77
N ALA A 67 -16.97 13.18 -19.09
CA ALA A 67 -18.24 12.45 -19.14
C ALA A 67 -19.41 13.29 -18.63
N ALA A 68 -19.20 14.05 -17.55
CA ALA A 68 -20.22 14.93 -17.00
C ALA A 68 -20.56 16.10 -17.93
N GLN A 69 -19.54 16.76 -18.51
CA GLN A 69 -19.72 17.89 -19.43
C GLN A 69 -20.43 17.48 -20.72
N ASN A 70 -20.16 16.27 -21.21
CA ASN A 70 -20.78 15.75 -22.44
C ASN A 70 -22.06 14.95 -22.17
N GLN A 71 -22.58 14.97 -20.95
CA GLN A 71 -23.81 14.29 -20.55
C GLN A 71 -23.84 12.80 -20.95
N LEU A 72 -22.68 12.13 -20.89
CA LEU A 72 -22.56 10.72 -21.23
C LEU A 72 -23.34 9.88 -20.21
N LYS A 73 -24.05 8.88 -20.70
CA LYS A 73 -24.75 7.93 -19.82
C LYS A 73 -23.72 7.21 -18.95
N ARG A 74 -23.88 7.31 -17.64
CA ARG A 74 -23.01 6.62 -16.69
C ARG A 74 -23.52 5.21 -16.45
N PRO A 75 -22.78 4.16 -16.82
CA PRO A 75 -23.15 2.82 -16.44
C PRO A 75 -23.05 2.66 -14.92
N ARG A 76 -23.91 1.84 -14.34
CA ARG A 76 -23.81 1.43 -12.94
C ARG A 76 -22.91 0.23 -12.85
N ILE A 77 -21.80 0.38 -12.14
CA ILE A 77 -20.80 -0.67 -11.97
C ILE A 77 -20.79 -1.17 -10.53
N ALA A 78 -20.80 -2.47 -10.37
CA ALA A 78 -20.50 -3.15 -9.13
C ALA A 78 -19.04 -3.63 -9.17
N VAL A 79 -18.33 -3.51 -8.05
CA VAL A 79 -17.02 -4.14 -7.88
C VAL A 79 -17.20 -5.35 -6.99
N GLY A 80 -16.82 -6.51 -7.50
CA GLY A 80 -16.77 -7.74 -6.74
C GLY A 80 -15.39 -7.96 -6.13
N ARG A 81 -15.06 -9.22 -5.86
CA ARG A 81 -13.78 -9.57 -5.24
C ARG A 81 -12.66 -9.57 -6.27
N ILE A 82 -11.59 -8.83 -5.97
CA ILE A 82 -10.30 -8.88 -6.66
C ILE A 82 -9.33 -9.51 -5.67
N LEU A 83 -9.11 -10.82 -5.81
CA LEU A 83 -8.41 -11.63 -4.83
C LEU A 83 -6.92 -11.76 -5.16
N ASP A 84 -6.16 -12.15 -4.15
CA ASP A 84 -4.77 -12.58 -4.33
C ASP A 84 -4.74 -14.08 -4.67
N TYR A 85 -4.42 -14.39 -5.92
CA TYR A 85 -4.24 -15.76 -6.43
C TYR A 85 -2.77 -16.19 -6.48
N THR A 86 -1.85 -15.35 -6.01
CA THR A 86 -0.41 -15.68 -6.05
C THR A 86 -0.02 -16.77 -5.07
N GLY A 87 -0.82 -16.99 -4.03
CA GLY A 87 -0.55 -17.95 -2.96
C GLY A 87 0.69 -17.62 -2.11
N LYS A 88 1.29 -16.43 -2.29
CA LYS A 88 2.52 -16.04 -1.59
C LYS A 88 2.21 -15.60 -0.16
N ALA A 89 2.73 -16.34 0.81
CA ALA A 89 2.69 -15.97 2.22
C ALA A 89 3.85 -15.04 2.58
N ASP A 90 3.66 -14.19 3.59
CA ASP A 90 4.75 -13.43 4.20
C ASP A 90 5.50 -14.28 5.23
N LEU A 91 6.77 -13.94 5.48
CA LEU A 91 7.60 -14.64 6.47
C LEU A 91 7.11 -14.42 7.90
N GLU A 92 6.48 -13.28 8.17
CA GLU A 92 5.92 -12.92 9.48
C GLU A 92 4.45 -13.38 9.65
N GLY A 93 3.94 -14.14 8.69
CA GLY A 93 2.54 -14.56 8.63
C GLY A 93 1.65 -13.62 7.81
N GLY A 94 0.55 -14.16 7.27
CA GLY A 94 -0.34 -13.41 6.40
C GLY A 94 0.01 -13.51 4.92
N ARG A 95 -0.44 -12.55 4.13
CA ARG A 95 -0.26 -12.52 2.67
C ARG A 95 0.71 -11.41 2.26
N LYS A 96 1.56 -11.71 1.31
CA LYS A 96 2.55 -10.77 0.78
C LYS A 96 1.94 -9.62 -0.02
N VAL A 97 0.80 -9.85 -0.62
CA VAL A 97 0.03 -8.84 -1.36
C VAL A 97 -1.14 -8.36 -0.50
N THR A 98 -1.34 -7.04 -0.46
CA THR A 98 -2.48 -6.48 0.28
C THR A 98 -3.80 -6.93 -0.33
N GLN A 99 -4.80 -7.19 0.52
CA GLN A 99 -6.12 -7.64 0.08
C GLN A 99 -7.06 -6.48 -0.33
N GLY A 100 -6.52 -5.27 -0.48
CA GLY A 100 -7.26 -4.04 -0.75
C GLY A 100 -7.57 -3.75 -2.22
N ALA A 101 -7.26 -4.65 -3.16
CA ALA A 101 -7.40 -4.37 -4.59
C ALA A 101 -8.83 -4.00 -5.01
N SER A 102 -9.86 -4.63 -4.43
CA SER A 102 -11.26 -4.28 -4.68
C SER A 102 -11.59 -2.85 -4.23
N LEU A 103 -11.13 -2.45 -3.05
CA LEU A 103 -11.33 -1.09 -2.52
C LEU A 103 -10.61 -0.04 -3.37
N MET A 104 -9.43 -0.37 -3.87
CA MET A 104 -8.70 0.51 -4.80
C MET A 104 -9.46 0.67 -6.13
N ALA A 105 -10.05 -0.40 -6.65
CA ALA A 105 -10.89 -0.34 -7.85
C ALA A 105 -12.14 0.51 -7.64
N ILE A 106 -12.83 0.38 -6.51
CA ILE A 106 -13.97 1.22 -6.12
C ILE A 106 -13.54 2.70 -6.12
N SER A 107 -12.41 3.02 -5.48
CA SER A 107 -11.88 4.37 -5.42
C SER A 107 -11.53 4.93 -6.81
N ALA A 108 -10.99 4.09 -7.70
CA ALA A 108 -10.65 4.49 -9.07
C ALA A 108 -11.92 4.80 -9.89
N PHE A 109 -12.94 3.96 -9.83
CA PHE A 109 -14.22 4.20 -10.50
C PHE A 109 -14.94 5.43 -9.96
N ALA A 110 -14.91 5.66 -8.65
CA ALA A 110 -15.47 6.88 -8.05
C ALA A 110 -14.80 8.13 -8.61
N LYS A 111 -13.46 8.16 -8.72
CA LYS A 111 -12.71 9.26 -9.33
C LYS A 111 -13.04 9.46 -10.81
N ALA A 112 -13.31 8.38 -11.53
CA ALA A 112 -13.73 8.41 -12.92
C ALA A 112 -15.21 8.83 -13.11
N GLY A 113 -15.94 9.12 -12.03
CA GLY A 113 -17.33 9.57 -12.07
C GLY A 113 -18.32 8.47 -12.48
N VAL A 114 -17.96 7.21 -12.34
CA VAL A 114 -18.83 6.07 -12.62
C VAL A 114 -19.90 5.98 -11.53
N ALA A 115 -21.12 5.59 -11.89
CA ALA A 115 -22.17 5.30 -10.92
C ALA A 115 -21.91 3.93 -10.27
N LEU A 116 -21.52 3.96 -9.00
CA LEU A 116 -21.20 2.73 -8.25
C LEU A 116 -22.43 2.19 -7.51
N VAL A 117 -22.55 0.88 -7.45
CA VAL A 117 -23.50 0.15 -6.59
C VAL A 117 -22.72 -0.82 -5.71
N GLU A 118 -23.03 -0.82 -4.40
CA GLU A 118 -22.35 -1.68 -3.44
C GLU A 118 -22.70 -3.16 -3.65
N ARG A 119 -21.69 -3.98 -3.85
CA ARG A 119 -21.78 -5.44 -3.95
C ARG A 119 -20.51 -6.13 -3.43
N PHE A 120 -19.55 -5.34 -2.92
CA PHE A 120 -18.29 -5.87 -2.40
C PHE A 120 -18.45 -6.38 -0.96
N ASP A 121 -19.09 -5.55 -0.12
CA ASP A 121 -19.44 -5.91 1.26
C ASP A 121 -20.93 -5.69 1.48
N THR A 122 -21.68 -6.78 1.49
CA THR A 122 -23.13 -6.77 1.67
C THR A 122 -23.57 -7.08 3.11
N SER A 123 -22.62 -7.27 4.02
CA SER A 123 -22.88 -7.68 5.40
C SER A 123 -23.87 -6.77 6.13
N VAL A 124 -23.66 -5.45 6.03
CA VAL A 124 -24.54 -4.44 6.66
C VAL A 124 -25.86 -4.34 5.89
N SER A 125 -25.81 -4.29 4.56
CA SER A 125 -27.01 -4.13 3.75
C SER A 125 -27.95 -5.34 3.86
N GLU A 126 -27.43 -6.55 3.93
CA GLU A 126 -28.22 -7.76 4.17
C GLU A 126 -28.90 -7.72 5.56
N LEU A 127 -28.18 -7.23 6.58
CA LEU A 127 -28.73 -7.07 7.92
C LEU A 127 -29.85 -6.02 7.96
N GLU A 128 -29.63 -4.87 7.30
CA GLU A 128 -30.62 -3.79 7.18
C GLU A 128 -31.89 -4.27 6.44
N LEU A 129 -31.71 -4.99 5.33
CA LEU A 129 -32.82 -5.57 4.58
C LEU A 129 -33.60 -6.60 5.43
N LYS A 130 -32.90 -7.44 6.17
CA LYS A 130 -33.52 -8.41 7.09
C LYS A 130 -34.33 -7.71 8.17
N TYR A 131 -33.79 -6.66 8.79
CA TYR A 131 -34.49 -5.90 9.82
C TYR A 131 -35.69 -5.15 9.27
N ALA A 132 -35.57 -4.52 8.09
CA ALA A 132 -36.69 -3.86 7.45
C ALA A 132 -37.82 -4.85 7.08
N ASN A 133 -37.45 -6.02 6.49
CA ASN A 133 -38.42 -7.05 6.12
C ASN A 133 -39.16 -7.63 7.35
N ASN A 134 -38.49 -7.71 8.49
CA ASN A 134 -39.08 -8.12 9.75
C ASN A 134 -39.76 -6.97 10.54
N LYS A 135 -39.86 -5.76 9.93
CA LYS A 135 -40.49 -4.57 10.52
C LYS A 135 -39.85 -4.12 11.84
N LEU A 136 -38.53 -4.36 11.98
CA LEU A 136 -37.77 -4.03 13.21
C LEU A 136 -37.15 -2.62 13.15
N ILE A 137 -37.00 -2.03 11.97
CA ILE A 137 -36.42 -0.70 11.78
C ILE A 137 -37.56 0.31 11.58
N GLY A 138 -37.57 1.38 12.39
CA GLY A 138 -38.43 2.52 12.23
C GLY A 138 -37.81 3.60 11.37
N ASP A 139 -38.61 4.29 10.57
CA ASP A 139 -38.22 5.51 9.84
C ASP A 139 -39.03 6.71 10.36
N GLN A 140 -38.48 7.92 10.16
CA GLN A 140 -39.18 9.14 10.53
C GLN A 140 -40.51 9.27 9.79
N GLY A 141 -41.58 9.38 10.54
CA GLY A 141 -42.96 9.50 10.00
C GLY A 141 -43.63 8.20 9.59
N ALA A 142 -42.94 7.04 9.72
CA ALA A 142 -43.49 5.72 9.47
C ALA A 142 -43.29 4.79 10.67
N LYS A 143 -44.18 3.82 10.83
CA LYS A 143 -44.02 2.83 11.92
C LYS A 143 -42.84 1.91 11.71
N PHE A 144 -42.50 1.63 10.46
CA PHE A 144 -41.35 0.79 10.08
C PHE A 144 -40.90 1.14 8.65
N ARG A 145 -39.65 0.77 8.34
CA ARG A 145 -39.08 0.95 6.99
C ARG A 145 -39.71 -0.04 6.02
N GLU A 146 -40.29 0.47 4.94
CA GLU A 146 -40.81 -0.35 3.85
C GLU A 146 -39.80 -0.40 2.70
N ILE A 147 -39.55 -1.60 2.16
CA ILE A 147 -38.73 -1.83 0.99
C ILE A 147 -39.67 -2.14 -0.18
N HIS A 148 -39.67 -1.24 -1.13
CA HIS A 148 -40.52 -1.39 -2.33
C HIS A 148 -39.77 -2.14 -3.43
N ALA A 149 -40.48 -2.88 -4.27
CA ALA A 149 -39.90 -3.50 -5.44
C ALA A 149 -39.21 -2.48 -6.34
N GLY A 150 -37.98 -2.76 -6.75
CA GLY A 150 -37.18 -1.86 -7.59
C GLY A 150 -36.47 -0.73 -6.87
N SER A 151 -36.57 -0.61 -5.54
CA SER A 151 -35.86 0.45 -4.78
C SER A 151 -34.35 0.28 -4.77
N ILE A 152 -33.86 -0.95 -4.94
CA ILE A 152 -32.42 -1.23 -4.97
C ILE A 152 -31.93 -1.21 -6.43
N PRO A 153 -31.03 -0.29 -6.79
CA PRO A 153 -30.53 -0.19 -8.16
C PRO A 153 -29.69 -1.43 -8.52
N GLY A 154 -29.95 -2.00 -9.68
CA GLY A 154 -29.12 -3.03 -10.27
C GLY A 154 -27.83 -2.46 -10.84
N SER A 155 -26.77 -3.26 -10.94
CA SER A 155 -25.60 -2.95 -11.74
C SER A 155 -25.86 -3.27 -13.22
N ASP A 156 -25.28 -2.47 -14.11
CA ASP A 156 -25.24 -2.79 -15.55
C ASP A 156 -24.07 -3.76 -15.83
N PHE A 157 -22.95 -3.53 -15.13
CA PHE A 157 -21.75 -4.36 -15.22
C PHE A 157 -21.19 -4.64 -13.82
N TYR A 158 -20.37 -5.67 -13.72
CA TYR A 158 -19.54 -5.88 -12.54
C TYR A 158 -18.10 -6.23 -12.91
N LEU A 159 -17.16 -5.78 -12.05
CA LEU A 159 -15.73 -6.03 -12.18
C LEU A 159 -15.30 -7.07 -11.15
N VAL A 160 -14.61 -8.12 -11.61
CA VAL A 160 -14.02 -9.17 -10.78
C VAL A 160 -12.67 -9.59 -11.33
N GLY A 161 -11.85 -10.23 -10.52
CA GLY A 161 -10.58 -10.77 -10.98
C GLY A 161 -9.60 -11.00 -9.84
N GLY A 162 -8.31 -10.79 -10.10
CA GLY A 162 -7.30 -10.96 -9.07
C GLY A 162 -5.88 -10.63 -9.48
N ILE A 163 -5.03 -10.61 -8.49
CA ILE A 163 -3.59 -10.54 -8.67
C ILE A 163 -3.11 -11.97 -8.91
N THR A 164 -2.61 -12.23 -10.12
CA THR A 164 -2.31 -13.59 -10.60
C THR A 164 -0.83 -13.90 -10.56
N GLU A 165 0.02 -12.88 -10.52
CA GLU A 165 1.46 -13.06 -10.50
C GLU A 165 2.11 -12.13 -9.49
N LEU A 166 3.05 -12.69 -8.72
CA LEU A 166 3.97 -11.95 -7.85
C LEU A 166 5.31 -12.69 -7.85
N ASN A 167 6.20 -12.30 -8.74
CA ASN A 167 7.51 -12.90 -8.88
C ASN A 167 8.59 -11.96 -8.41
N TYR A 168 9.50 -12.49 -7.60
CA TYR A 168 10.69 -11.80 -7.11
C TYR A 168 11.91 -12.35 -7.85
N ASN A 169 12.65 -11.47 -8.48
CA ASN A 169 13.95 -11.78 -9.06
C ASN A 169 14.99 -10.89 -8.40
N ILE A 170 15.95 -11.51 -7.70
CA ILE A 170 17.03 -10.80 -7.03
C ILE A 170 18.29 -11.09 -7.83
N ARG A 171 18.91 -10.03 -8.39
CA ARG A 171 20.23 -10.09 -8.98
C ARG A 171 21.20 -9.35 -8.07
N SER A 172 22.18 -10.07 -7.52
CA SER A 172 23.24 -9.47 -6.72
C SER A 172 24.55 -9.49 -7.51
N VAL A 173 25.25 -8.36 -7.53
CA VAL A 173 26.63 -8.26 -7.98
C VAL A 173 27.43 -7.73 -6.80
N GLY A 174 28.33 -8.54 -6.27
CA GLY A 174 29.29 -8.17 -5.22
C GLY A 174 30.67 -8.02 -5.80
N LEU A 175 31.41 -7.03 -5.34
CA LEU A 175 32.82 -6.86 -5.57
C LEU A 175 33.51 -6.78 -4.21
N ASP A 176 34.33 -7.77 -3.90
CA ASP A 176 35.14 -7.77 -2.70
C ASP A 176 36.54 -7.28 -3.07
N ALA A 177 36.96 -6.14 -2.53
CA ALA A 177 38.30 -5.61 -2.72
C ALA A 177 39.14 -5.86 -1.45
N TYR A 178 40.22 -6.61 -1.62
CA TYR A 178 41.25 -6.81 -0.61
C TYR A 178 42.43 -5.88 -0.88
N ALA A 179 42.78 -5.07 0.11
CA ALA A 179 44.02 -4.32 0.09
C ALA A 179 44.77 -4.55 1.41
N GLY A 180 45.79 -5.39 1.39
CA GLY A 180 46.67 -5.65 2.55
C GLY A 180 47.52 -6.91 2.38
N ASP A 181 48.69 -6.91 3.06
CA ASP A 181 49.59 -8.08 3.16
C ASP A 181 49.10 -8.97 4.31
N THR A 182 49.36 -10.26 4.21
CA THR A 182 48.82 -11.35 5.06
C THR A 182 49.20 -11.30 6.54
N SER A 183 49.80 -10.26 7.03
CA SER A 183 50.35 -10.15 8.40
C SER A 183 49.85 -9.00 9.28
N THR A 184 48.93 -8.12 8.81
CA THR A 184 48.40 -7.02 9.60
C THR A 184 46.89 -6.80 9.30
N GLU A 185 46.15 -6.30 10.32
CA GLU A 185 44.70 -6.05 10.27
C GLU A 185 44.24 -5.43 8.94
N ASP A 186 43.58 -6.24 8.12
CA ASP A 186 43.25 -5.94 6.74
C ASP A 186 42.12 -4.96 6.63
N LEU A 187 42.31 -3.94 5.80
CA LEU A 187 41.22 -3.09 5.32
C LEU A 187 40.38 -3.94 4.33
N LYS A 188 39.26 -4.46 4.81
CA LYS A 188 38.28 -5.15 3.98
C LYS A 188 37.23 -4.14 3.55
N GLY A 189 37.12 -3.87 2.26
CA GLY A 189 36.03 -3.12 1.70
C GLY A 189 35.12 -4.04 0.89
N THR A 190 33.87 -4.15 1.25
CA THR A 190 32.87 -4.86 0.48
C THR A 190 31.93 -3.85 -0.20
N PHE A 191 31.78 -3.98 -1.50
CA PHE A 191 30.82 -3.22 -2.28
C PHE A 191 29.77 -4.19 -2.82
N GLY A 192 28.53 -4.06 -2.36
CA GLY A 192 27.42 -4.87 -2.83
C GLY A 192 26.37 -4.02 -3.56
N ASN A 193 25.94 -4.48 -4.71
CA ASN A 193 24.80 -3.90 -5.45
C ASN A 193 23.77 -5.02 -5.67
N LYS A 194 22.59 -4.85 -5.05
CA LYS A 194 21.46 -5.77 -5.23
C LYS A 194 20.38 -5.08 -6.04
N LEU A 195 19.94 -5.74 -7.10
CA LEU A 195 18.82 -5.32 -7.93
C LEU A 195 17.65 -6.24 -7.64
N TYR A 196 16.58 -5.67 -7.13
CA TYR A 196 15.31 -6.36 -6.90
C TYR A 196 14.37 -6.07 -8.05
N VAL A 197 13.87 -7.11 -8.70
CA VAL A 197 12.86 -6.99 -9.74
C VAL A 197 11.62 -7.75 -9.29
N ILE A 198 10.53 -7.03 -9.14
CA ILE A 198 9.24 -7.59 -8.74
C ILE A 198 8.30 -7.46 -9.93
N ASN A 199 7.74 -8.59 -10.40
CA ASN A 199 6.70 -8.62 -11.41
C ASN A 199 5.36 -8.87 -10.72
N VAL A 200 4.38 -8.00 -11.00
CA VAL A 200 3.01 -8.11 -10.51
C VAL A 200 2.08 -8.23 -11.69
N GLY A 201 1.35 -9.33 -11.78
CA GLY A 201 0.29 -9.56 -12.76
C GLY A 201 -1.09 -9.29 -12.16
N LEU A 202 -1.96 -8.66 -12.94
CA LEU A 202 -3.35 -8.34 -12.58
C LEU A 202 -4.26 -8.73 -13.74
N ASP A 203 -5.25 -9.59 -13.47
CA ASP A 203 -6.25 -10.01 -14.43
C ASP A 203 -7.65 -9.66 -13.92
N LEU A 204 -8.35 -8.84 -14.69
CA LEU A 204 -9.71 -8.39 -14.39
C LEU A 204 -10.65 -8.72 -15.54
N ARG A 205 -11.92 -8.94 -15.20
CA ARG A 205 -13.00 -9.15 -16.16
C ARG A 205 -14.14 -8.20 -15.88
N LEU A 206 -14.60 -7.53 -16.91
CA LEU A 206 -15.83 -6.75 -16.89
C LEU A 206 -16.95 -7.63 -17.47
N VAL A 207 -18.00 -7.84 -16.69
CA VAL A 207 -19.08 -8.76 -17.04
C VAL A 207 -20.40 -7.99 -17.06
N GLU A 208 -21.21 -8.19 -18.09
CA GLU A 208 -22.56 -7.66 -18.13
C GLU A 208 -23.46 -8.44 -17.17
N THR A 209 -24.20 -7.72 -16.34
CA THR A 209 -24.92 -8.34 -15.22
C THR A 209 -26.12 -9.17 -15.67
N ARG A 210 -26.76 -8.85 -16.79
CA ARG A 210 -27.97 -9.52 -17.25
C ARG A 210 -27.68 -10.81 -18.00
N SER A 211 -26.71 -10.76 -18.91
CA SER A 211 -26.32 -11.91 -19.74
C SER A 211 -25.26 -12.78 -19.11
N LEU A 212 -24.51 -12.22 -18.15
CA LEU A 212 -23.27 -12.78 -17.57
C LEU A 212 -22.16 -12.95 -18.62
N GLU A 213 -22.25 -12.20 -19.71
CA GLU A 213 -21.25 -12.20 -20.77
C GLU A 213 -20.02 -11.39 -20.32
N VAL A 214 -18.84 -11.93 -20.55
CA VAL A 214 -17.58 -11.22 -20.33
C VAL A 214 -17.38 -10.27 -21.50
N VAL A 215 -17.61 -8.99 -21.26
CA VAL A 215 -17.52 -7.95 -22.30
C VAL A 215 -16.12 -7.42 -22.49
N ASP A 216 -15.27 -7.53 -21.47
CA ASP A 216 -13.88 -7.10 -21.56
C ASP A 216 -13.00 -7.86 -20.56
N VAL A 217 -11.76 -8.08 -20.95
CA VAL A 217 -10.71 -8.70 -20.12
C VAL A 217 -9.49 -7.79 -20.10
N ILE A 218 -9.09 -7.42 -18.91
CA ILE A 218 -7.93 -6.56 -18.66
C ILE A 218 -6.84 -7.42 -18.03
N SER A 219 -5.73 -7.59 -18.71
CA SER A 219 -4.57 -8.30 -18.21
C SER A 219 -3.36 -7.37 -18.23
N TYR A 220 -2.81 -7.06 -17.06
CA TYR A 220 -1.65 -6.19 -16.91
C TYR A 220 -0.54 -6.87 -16.13
N GLN A 221 0.68 -6.62 -16.56
CA GLN A 221 1.87 -6.94 -15.81
C GLN A 221 2.67 -5.67 -15.55
N LYS A 222 3.04 -5.44 -14.30
CA LYS A 222 3.91 -4.32 -13.92
C LYS A 222 5.18 -4.84 -13.30
N GLN A 223 6.31 -4.32 -13.80
CA GLN A 223 7.61 -4.57 -13.21
C GLN A 223 7.98 -3.41 -12.29
N ILE A 224 8.38 -3.74 -11.06
CA ILE A 224 8.88 -2.82 -10.05
C ILE A 224 10.35 -3.13 -9.82
N ILE A 225 11.21 -2.12 -9.96
CA ILE A 225 12.66 -2.28 -9.83
C ILE A 225 13.12 -1.50 -8.60
N GLY A 226 13.73 -2.18 -7.64
CA GLY A 226 14.41 -1.59 -6.49
C GLY A 226 15.90 -1.85 -6.55
N ARG A 227 16.72 -0.91 -6.06
CA ARG A 227 18.16 -1.06 -5.96
C ARG A 227 18.61 -0.82 -4.53
N GLU A 228 19.43 -1.71 -4.02
CA GLU A 228 20.12 -1.58 -2.75
C GLU A 228 21.63 -1.53 -2.99
N ILE A 229 22.30 -0.54 -2.42
CA ILE A 229 23.76 -0.41 -2.46
C ILE A 229 24.24 -0.57 -1.02
N SER A 230 25.07 -1.57 -0.77
CA SER A 230 25.72 -1.80 0.53
C SER A 230 27.21 -1.51 0.41
N LEU A 231 27.72 -0.72 1.36
CA LEU A 231 29.13 -0.44 1.57
C LEU A 231 29.47 -0.97 2.96
N GLY A 232 30.43 -1.89 3.05
CA GLY A 232 30.89 -2.46 4.30
C GLY A 232 32.41 -2.60 4.34
#